data_bbc3a4e2413a2fa8b7576985ba8f8487
#
_entry.id   bbc3a4e2413a2fa8b7576985ba8f8487
#
_cell.length_a   1.000
_cell.length_b   1.000
_cell.length_c   1.000
_cell.angle_alpha   90.00
_cell.angle_beta   90.00
_cell.angle_gamma   90.00
#
_symmetry.space_group_name_H-M   'P 1'
#
loop_
_entity.id
_entity.type
_entity.pdbx_description
1 polymer ?
#
loop_
_entity_poly.entity_id
_entity_poly.type
_entity_poly.pdbx_seq_one_letter_code
_entity_poly.pdbx_strand_id
1 'polypeptide(L)'
;VLFAEGPQAASHLAQRAMERMRAEAVAPHPHNFTVWYAYCSGRYPDLTRAVDIIASNGLPFTEARCADLYHKFFAADDEIQAIQEIGVKLTEALAGVTGAVASAGNDVGNFGAALKVFQGQVDLSDTLDQLRGVIRAMTEQAQRVAVRNQFLQTQLSDSAQQLETMRRDLDTVRREAMTDALTDLANRKQFDQALREAAATAMEDGRPLCLLMIDIDFFKKFNDNHGHVVGDQVLKLVGRTLKDSVRGRDTAARFGGEEFAIIMPECTLDEALAFAEKTRATIANRRIVKRTSGAAIGNITLSVGVALYEPGESLSRFVQRADEALYMAKHEGRNQVRAHVDTEAAFV
;
A
#
# COMPACT_ATOMS: atom_id res chain seq x y z
N VAL A 1 0.72 -15.79 -14.63
CA VAL A 1 0.75 -17.10 -13.96
C VAL A 1 2.15 -17.26 -13.36
N LEU A 2 2.25 -17.18 -12.03
CA LEU A 2 3.51 -17.29 -11.28
C LEU A 2 4.24 -18.62 -11.52
N PHE A 3 3.49 -19.73 -11.64
CA PHE A 3 4.01 -21.09 -11.77
C PHE A 3 3.28 -21.82 -12.91
N ALA A 4 4.01 -22.21 -13.96
CA ALA A 4 3.46 -22.80 -15.19
C ALA A 4 4.00 -24.23 -15.46
N GLU A 5 4.47 -24.91 -14.42
CA GLU A 5 5.01 -26.25 -14.52
C GLU A 5 3.89 -27.29 -14.62
N GLY A 6 4.12 -28.34 -15.43
CA GLY A 6 3.24 -29.50 -15.42
C GLY A 6 3.28 -30.27 -14.08
N PRO A 7 2.25 -31.08 -13.74
CA PRO A 7 2.08 -31.69 -12.43
C PRO A 7 3.29 -32.48 -11.92
N GLN A 8 4.01 -33.18 -12.77
CA GLN A 8 5.18 -33.97 -12.40
C GLN A 8 6.39 -33.07 -12.04
N ALA A 9 6.64 -32.02 -12.84
CA ALA A 9 7.70 -31.07 -12.58
C ALA A 9 7.42 -30.25 -11.30
N ALA A 10 6.16 -29.83 -11.12
CA ALA A 10 5.73 -29.12 -9.91
C ALA A 10 5.91 -29.99 -8.65
N SER A 11 5.57 -31.27 -8.68
CA SER A 11 5.77 -32.20 -7.57
C SER A 11 7.26 -32.37 -7.22
N HIS A 12 8.13 -32.47 -8.21
CA HIS A 12 9.57 -32.58 -7.99
C HIS A 12 10.16 -31.28 -7.39
N LEU A 13 9.72 -30.12 -7.88
CA LEU A 13 10.14 -28.82 -7.32
C LEU A 13 9.64 -28.64 -5.89
N ALA A 14 8.39 -29.03 -5.60
CA ALA A 14 7.81 -28.99 -4.26
C ALA A 14 8.60 -29.84 -3.27
N GLN A 15 8.99 -31.05 -3.68
CA GLN A 15 9.81 -31.94 -2.84
C GLN A 15 11.18 -31.31 -2.53
N ARG A 16 11.87 -30.78 -3.55
CA ARG A 16 13.16 -30.10 -3.38
C ARG A 16 13.02 -28.87 -2.47
N ALA A 17 11.97 -28.08 -2.61
CA ALA A 17 11.71 -26.92 -1.76
C ALA A 17 11.54 -27.35 -0.28
N MET A 18 10.75 -28.38 -0.02
CA MET A 18 10.56 -28.93 1.32
C MET A 18 11.83 -29.51 1.93
N GLU A 19 12.67 -30.18 1.15
CA GLU A 19 13.97 -30.69 1.60
C GLU A 19 14.91 -29.53 1.99
N ARG A 20 14.94 -28.49 1.16
CA ARG A 20 15.78 -27.30 1.42
C ARG A 20 15.31 -26.53 2.66
N MET A 21 13.99 -26.32 2.81
CA MET A 21 13.42 -25.69 4.00
C MET A 21 13.75 -26.45 5.28
N ARG A 22 13.71 -27.79 5.25
CA ARG A 22 14.13 -28.62 6.41
C ARG A 22 15.60 -28.44 6.73
N ALA A 23 16.47 -28.42 5.71
CA ALA A 23 17.92 -28.23 5.88
C ALA A 23 18.26 -26.87 6.55
N GLU A 24 17.51 -25.83 6.20
CA GLU A 24 17.69 -24.47 6.71
C GLU A 24 16.82 -24.15 7.96
N ALA A 25 16.12 -25.16 8.51
CA ALA A 25 15.20 -25.04 9.66
C ALA A 25 14.08 -24.00 9.47
N VAL A 26 13.55 -23.87 8.25
CA VAL A 26 12.48 -22.93 7.88
C VAL A 26 11.11 -23.63 7.97
N ALA A 27 10.15 -22.98 8.62
CA ALA A 27 8.77 -23.49 8.72
C ALA A 27 8.06 -23.49 7.35
N PRO A 28 7.40 -24.60 6.92
CA PRO A 28 6.80 -24.73 5.59
C PRO A 28 5.40 -24.13 5.49
N HIS A 29 5.19 -22.88 5.95
CA HIS A 29 3.96 -22.16 5.70
C HIS A 29 3.95 -21.52 4.29
N PRO A 30 2.79 -21.09 3.75
CA PRO A 30 2.63 -20.73 2.34
C PRO A 30 3.66 -19.72 1.81
N HIS A 31 3.94 -18.63 2.51
CA HIS A 31 4.89 -17.61 2.07
C HIS A 31 6.31 -18.16 1.96
N ASN A 32 6.78 -18.89 2.97
CA ASN A 32 8.10 -19.52 2.95
C ASN A 32 8.19 -20.57 1.85
N PHE A 33 7.13 -21.37 1.69
CA PHE A 33 7.07 -22.36 0.62
C PHE A 33 7.17 -21.70 -0.76
N THR A 34 6.48 -20.58 -1.00
CA THR A 34 6.55 -19.84 -2.25
C THR A 34 7.99 -19.37 -2.56
N VAL A 35 8.69 -18.80 -1.58
CA VAL A 35 10.09 -18.38 -1.72
C VAL A 35 11.00 -19.56 -2.10
N TRP A 36 10.91 -20.67 -1.38
CA TRP A 36 11.77 -21.81 -1.60
C TRP A 36 11.41 -22.61 -2.86
N TYR A 37 10.14 -22.66 -3.23
CA TYR A 37 9.70 -23.26 -4.48
C TYR A 37 10.23 -22.45 -5.68
N ALA A 38 10.11 -21.13 -5.63
CA ALA A 38 10.63 -20.22 -6.65
C ALA A 38 12.16 -20.29 -6.76
N TYR A 39 12.87 -20.34 -5.63
CA TYR A 39 14.32 -20.58 -5.59
C TYR A 39 14.70 -21.88 -6.30
N CYS A 40 14.02 -22.99 -5.99
CA CYS A 40 14.27 -24.30 -6.61
C CYS A 40 13.90 -24.34 -8.10
N SER A 41 12.99 -23.50 -8.56
CA SER A 41 12.61 -23.40 -9.98
C SER A 41 13.69 -22.75 -10.85
N GLY A 42 14.56 -21.91 -10.26
CA GLY A 42 15.60 -21.15 -10.96
C GLY A 42 15.08 -20.04 -11.86
N ARG A 43 13.78 -19.75 -11.85
CA ARG A 43 13.15 -18.72 -12.72
C ARG A 43 13.33 -17.29 -12.22
N TYR A 44 13.76 -17.12 -10.98
CA TYR A 44 13.94 -15.81 -10.33
C TYR A 44 15.42 -15.57 -10.01
N PRO A 45 16.23 -15.11 -10.98
CA PRO A 45 17.69 -14.96 -10.79
C PRO A 45 18.07 -14.07 -9.62
N ASP A 46 17.29 -13.01 -9.37
CA ASP A 46 17.54 -12.07 -8.28
C ASP A 46 17.19 -12.66 -6.91
N LEU A 47 16.11 -13.43 -6.82
CA LEU A 47 15.78 -14.21 -5.63
C LEU A 47 16.86 -15.27 -5.37
N THR A 48 17.28 -16.00 -6.41
CA THR A 48 18.34 -17.01 -6.30
C THR A 48 19.61 -16.39 -5.74
N ARG A 49 20.05 -15.26 -6.29
CA ARG A 49 21.20 -14.51 -5.77
C ARG A 49 21.03 -14.08 -4.31
N ALA A 50 19.86 -13.56 -3.94
CA ALA A 50 19.59 -13.12 -2.57
C ALA A 50 19.66 -14.29 -1.57
N VAL A 51 19.05 -15.42 -1.90
CA VAL A 51 19.09 -16.64 -1.08
C VAL A 51 20.52 -17.18 -0.96
N ASP A 52 21.27 -17.25 -2.07
CA ASP A 52 22.64 -17.76 -2.10
C ASP A 52 23.59 -16.86 -1.28
N ILE A 53 23.42 -15.54 -1.30
CA ILE A 53 24.18 -14.60 -0.45
C ILE A 53 23.91 -14.86 1.03
N ILE A 54 22.67 -15.06 1.43
CA ILE A 54 22.30 -15.35 2.81
C ILE A 54 22.92 -16.67 3.26
N ALA A 55 22.82 -17.72 2.42
CA ALA A 55 23.34 -19.05 2.69
C ALA A 55 24.87 -19.04 2.77
N SER A 56 25.56 -18.39 1.82
CA SER A 56 27.04 -18.33 1.76
C SER A 56 27.66 -17.55 2.93
N ASN A 57 26.92 -16.59 3.48
CA ASN A 57 27.34 -15.84 4.68
C ASN A 57 27.01 -16.57 5.99
N GLY A 58 26.46 -17.79 5.95
CA GLY A 58 26.10 -18.57 7.14
C GLY A 58 25.01 -17.90 7.97
N LEU A 59 24.20 -17.04 7.40
CA LEU A 59 23.14 -16.33 8.10
C LEU A 59 21.89 -17.21 8.18
N PRO A 60 21.26 -17.39 9.38
CA PRO A 60 20.06 -18.20 9.51
C PRO A 60 18.88 -17.58 8.75
N PHE A 61 18.05 -18.42 8.15
CA PHE A 61 16.79 -18.02 7.53
C PHE A 61 15.69 -17.86 8.60
N THR A 62 15.75 -16.75 9.34
CA THR A 62 14.72 -16.41 10.33
C THR A 62 13.39 -16.09 9.66
N GLU A 63 12.29 -16.19 10.44
CA GLU A 63 10.94 -15.83 9.98
C GLU A 63 10.90 -14.43 9.33
N ALA A 64 11.50 -13.43 9.99
CA ALA A 64 11.59 -12.07 9.48
C ALA A 64 12.31 -12.00 8.13
N ARG A 65 13.42 -12.70 7.98
CA ARG A 65 14.20 -12.70 6.74
C ARG A 65 13.49 -13.42 5.60
N CYS A 66 12.76 -14.49 5.90
CA CYS A 66 11.90 -15.16 4.90
C CYS A 66 10.72 -14.27 4.50
N ALA A 67 10.12 -13.56 5.43
CA ALA A 67 9.08 -12.57 5.14
C ALA A 67 9.60 -11.44 4.25
N ASP A 68 10.80 -10.90 4.52
CA ASP A 68 11.44 -9.89 3.70
C ASP A 68 11.67 -10.38 2.25
N LEU A 69 12.11 -11.63 2.07
CA LEU A 69 12.27 -12.24 0.75
C LEU A 69 10.93 -12.37 0.04
N TYR A 70 9.88 -12.84 0.74
CA TYR A 70 8.56 -12.94 0.16
C TYR A 70 8.03 -11.57 -0.28
N HIS A 71 8.06 -10.59 0.60
CA HIS A 71 7.61 -9.23 0.30
C HIS A 71 8.39 -8.59 -0.85
N LYS A 72 9.70 -8.79 -0.89
CA LYS A 72 10.55 -8.21 -1.94
C LYS A 72 10.26 -8.76 -3.32
N PHE A 73 9.97 -10.08 -3.44
CA PHE A 73 9.92 -10.75 -4.73
C PHE A 73 8.51 -11.19 -5.16
N PHE A 74 7.53 -11.25 -4.25
CA PHE A 74 6.18 -11.79 -4.54
C PHE A 74 5.02 -10.88 -4.12
N ALA A 75 5.17 -10.01 -3.13
CA ALA A 75 4.05 -9.17 -2.69
C ALA A 75 3.53 -8.22 -3.80
N ALA A 76 4.41 -7.80 -4.72
CA ALA A 76 3.99 -6.99 -5.87
C ALA A 76 3.10 -7.76 -6.86
N ASP A 77 3.31 -9.08 -6.99
CA ASP A 77 2.50 -9.92 -7.88
C ASP A 77 1.09 -10.14 -7.29
N ASP A 78 0.96 -10.34 -5.99
CA ASP A 78 -0.34 -10.46 -5.31
C ASP A 78 -1.17 -9.16 -5.44
N GLU A 79 -0.52 -7.99 -5.33
CA GLU A 79 -1.15 -6.69 -5.57
C GLU A 79 -1.63 -6.53 -7.02
N ILE A 80 -0.79 -6.89 -7.99
CA ILE A 80 -1.15 -6.81 -9.42
C ILE A 80 -2.33 -7.73 -9.71
N GLN A 81 -2.36 -8.90 -9.14
CA GLN A 81 -3.44 -9.86 -9.32
C GLN A 81 -4.75 -9.35 -8.70
N ALA A 82 -4.71 -8.82 -7.48
CA ALA A 82 -5.88 -8.21 -6.84
C ALA A 82 -6.42 -7.01 -7.63
N ILE A 83 -5.55 -6.15 -8.14
CA ILE A 83 -5.94 -5.01 -8.99
C ILE A 83 -6.56 -5.49 -10.32
N GLN A 84 -6.00 -6.56 -10.93
CA GLN A 84 -6.55 -7.13 -12.16
C GLN A 84 -7.93 -7.74 -11.93
N GLU A 85 -8.14 -8.49 -10.84
CA GLU A 85 -9.44 -9.06 -10.49
C GLU A 85 -10.51 -7.97 -10.27
N ILE A 86 -10.15 -6.89 -9.58
CA ILE A 86 -11.05 -5.73 -9.38
C ILE A 86 -11.31 -5.04 -10.72
N GLY A 87 -10.30 -4.90 -11.59
CA GLY A 87 -10.44 -4.34 -12.92
C GLY A 87 -11.42 -5.11 -13.81
N VAL A 88 -11.38 -6.45 -13.77
CA VAL A 88 -12.33 -7.30 -14.50
C VAL A 88 -13.75 -7.08 -13.98
N LYS A 89 -13.97 -7.16 -12.66
CA LYS A 89 -15.29 -6.93 -12.05
C LYS A 89 -15.84 -5.52 -12.34
N LEU A 90 -14.98 -4.50 -12.35
CA LEU A 90 -15.36 -3.13 -12.70
C LEU A 90 -15.83 -3.04 -14.15
N THR A 91 -15.11 -3.70 -15.07
CA THR A 91 -15.48 -3.73 -16.49
C THR A 91 -16.83 -4.41 -16.72
N GLU A 92 -17.08 -5.52 -16.02
CA GLU A 92 -18.36 -6.25 -16.04
C GLU A 92 -19.52 -5.39 -15.50
N ALA A 93 -19.32 -4.72 -14.36
CA ALA A 93 -20.32 -3.82 -13.77
C ALA A 93 -20.65 -2.65 -14.69
N LEU A 94 -19.64 -2.02 -15.32
CA LEU A 94 -19.84 -0.93 -16.30
C LEU A 94 -20.57 -1.41 -17.56
N ALA A 95 -20.24 -2.60 -18.07
CA ALA A 95 -20.95 -3.19 -19.20
C ALA A 95 -22.42 -3.44 -18.86
N GLY A 96 -22.72 -3.92 -17.64
CA GLY A 96 -24.09 -4.08 -17.13
C GLY A 96 -24.87 -2.77 -17.11
N VAL A 97 -24.28 -1.71 -16.56
CA VAL A 97 -24.89 -0.37 -16.53
C VAL A 97 -25.13 0.17 -17.93
N THR A 98 -24.14 0.07 -18.82
CA THR A 98 -24.25 0.56 -20.20
C THR A 98 -25.34 -0.19 -20.96
N GLY A 99 -25.44 -1.50 -20.80
CA GLY A 99 -26.50 -2.33 -21.38
C GLY A 99 -27.89 -1.95 -20.86
N ALA A 100 -28.02 -1.71 -19.54
CA ALA A 100 -29.27 -1.27 -18.93
C ALA A 100 -29.72 0.09 -19.46
N VAL A 101 -28.82 1.06 -19.56
CA VAL A 101 -29.10 2.41 -20.10
C VAL A 101 -29.50 2.35 -21.58
N ALA A 102 -28.80 1.56 -22.40
CA ALA A 102 -29.13 1.38 -23.80
C ALA A 102 -30.52 0.73 -23.99
N SER A 103 -30.85 -0.28 -23.17
CA SER A 103 -32.17 -0.92 -23.16
C SER A 103 -33.26 0.07 -22.79
N ALA A 104 -33.04 0.90 -21.74
CA ALA A 104 -33.98 1.95 -21.34
C ALA A 104 -34.24 2.97 -22.47
N GLY A 105 -33.17 3.40 -23.15
CA GLY A 105 -33.28 4.31 -24.30
C GLY A 105 -34.15 3.75 -25.43
N ASN A 106 -33.96 2.46 -25.76
CA ASN A 106 -34.75 1.75 -26.75
C ASN A 106 -36.23 1.62 -26.35
N ASP A 107 -36.49 1.29 -25.07
CA ASP A 107 -37.86 1.14 -24.53
C ASP A 107 -38.62 2.47 -24.56
N VAL A 108 -37.95 3.59 -24.23
CA VAL A 108 -38.53 4.95 -24.36
C VAL A 108 -38.78 5.31 -25.80
N GLY A 109 -37.87 5.00 -26.75
CA GLY A 109 -38.04 5.22 -28.17
C GLY A 109 -39.22 4.44 -28.75
N ASN A 110 -39.35 3.16 -28.39
CA ASN A 110 -40.45 2.30 -28.80
C ASN A 110 -41.79 2.79 -28.24
N PHE A 111 -41.83 3.24 -26.99
CA PHE A 111 -43.01 3.82 -26.40
C PHE A 111 -43.42 5.13 -27.07
N GLY A 112 -42.46 5.99 -27.40
CA GLY A 112 -42.70 7.22 -28.19
C GLY A 112 -43.28 6.96 -29.59
N ALA A 113 -42.80 5.92 -30.28
CA ALA A 113 -43.34 5.49 -31.56
C ALA A 113 -44.77 4.93 -31.42
N ALA A 114 -45.00 4.09 -30.39
CA ALA A 114 -46.34 3.57 -30.09
C ALA A 114 -47.36 4.70 -29.79
N LEU A 115 -46.95 5.72 -29.03
CA LEU A 115 -47.80 6.90 -28.76
C LEU A 115 -48.21 7.61 -30.03
N LYS A 116 -47.35 7.80 -31.05
CA LYS A 116 -47.69 8.38 -32.34
C LYS A 116 -48.71 7.55 -33.13
N VAL A 117 -48.56 6.23 -33.11
CA VAL A 117 -49.51 5.29 -33.71
C VAL A 117 -50.88 5.38 -33.05
N PHE A 118 -50.89 5.42 -31.69
CA PHE A 118 -52.11 5.58 -30.94
C PHE A 118 -52.83 6.89 -31.26
N GLN A 119 -52.11 7.99 -31.34
CA GLN A 119 -52.68 9.29 -31.70
C GLN A 119 -53.41 9.20 -33.06
N GLY A 120 -52.76 8.61 -34.08
CA GLY A 120 -53.39 8.39 -35.38
C GLY A 120 -54.60 7.45 -35.34
N GLN A 121 -54.58 6.42 -34.49
CA GLN A 121 -55.73 5.51 -34.29
C GLN A 121 -56.91 6.17 -33.56
N VAL A 122 -56.63 7.04 -32.62
CA VAL A 122 -57.69 7.83 -31.94
C VAL A 122 -58.36 8.76 -32.91
N ASP A 123 -57.58 9.43 -33.77
CA ASP A 123 -58.09 10.37 -34.79
C ASP A 123 -58.99 9.66 -35.84
N LEU A 124 -58.78 8.36 -36.09
CA LEU A 124 -59.49 7.53 -37.07
C LEU A 124 -60.62 6.70 -36.43
N SER A 125 -60.87 6.80 -35.11
CA SER A 125 -61.83 5.97 -34.39
C SER A 125 -63.23 6.58 -34.43
N ASP A 126 -64.14 5.95 -35.20
CA ASP A 126 -65.54 6.38 -35.36
C ASP A 126 -66.50 5.76 -34.34
N THR A 127 -66.05 4.78 -33.52
CA THR A 127 -66.91 4.08 -32.55
C THR A 127 -66.26 4.03 -31.16
N LEU A 128 -67.15 4.05 -30.11
CA LEU A 128 -66.75 3.91 -28.71
C LEU A 128 -65.98 2.61 -28.41
N ASP A 129 -66.25 1.49 -29.09
CA ASP A 129 -65.59 0.22 -28.88
C ASP A 129 -64.20 0.19 -29.51
N GLN A 130 -63.96 0.85 -30.62
CA GLN A 130 -62.61 1.05 -31.17
C GLN A 130 -61.76 1.89 -30.24
N LEU A 131 -62.28 2.99 -29.68
CA LEU A 131 -61.59 3.85 -28.73
C LEU A 131 -61.22 3.08 -27.43
N ARG A 132 -62.11 2.26 -26.91
CA ARG A 132 -61.84 1.39 -25.76
C ARG A 132 -60.71 0.40 -26.04
N GLY A 133 -60.65 -0.18 -27.25
CA GLY A 133 -59.60 -1.07 -27.69
C GLY A 133 -58.23 -0.40 -27.67
N VAL A 134 -58.14 0.80 -28.24
CA VAL A 134 -56.93 1.63 -28.30
C VAL A 134 -56.47 2.01 -26.89
N ILE A 135 -57.35 2.44 -25.99
CA ILE A 135 -57.04 2.79 -24.60
C ILE A 135 -56.49 1.57 -23.85
N ARG A 136 -57.11 0.38 -24.01
CA ARG A 136 -56.63 -0.84 -23.37
C ARG A 136 -55.22 -1.21 -23.83
N ALA A 137 -54.94 -1.20 -25.10
CA ALA A 137 -53.61 -1.48 -25.68
C ALA A 137 -52.54 -0.49 -25.17
N MET A 138 -52.90 0.80 -25.07
CA MET A 138 -52.02 1.84 -24.52
C MET A 138 -51.74 1.61 -23.05
N THR A 139 -52.73 1.21 -22.26
CA THR A 139 -52.55 0.91 -20.81
C THR A 139 -51.65 -0.28 -20.62
N GLU A 140 -51.80 -1.34 -21.41
CA GLU A 140 -50.92 -2.51 -21.36
C GLU A 140 -49.48 -2.17 -21.74
N GLN A 141 -49.26 -1.32 -22.74
CA GLN A 141 -47.96 -0.85 -23.13
C GLN A 141 -47.31 0.00 -22.03
N ALA A 142 -48.03 0.92 -21.42
CA ALA A 142 -47.58 1.74 -20.32
C ALA A 142 -47.18 0.88 -19.09
N GLN A 143 -47.98 -0.16 -18.78
CA GLN A 143 -47.65 -1.11 -17.72
C GLN A 143 -46.35 -1.87 -18.00
N ARG A 144 -46.14 -2.34 -19.24
CA ARG A 144 -44.90 -2.99 -19.63
C ARG A 144 -43.68 -2.09 -19.42
N VAL A 145 -43.78 -0.83 -19.84
CA VAL A 145 -42.69 0.16 -19.65
C VAL A 145 -42.45 0.42 -18.16
N ALA A 146 -43.50 0.54 -17.36
CA ALA A 146 -43.38 0.75 -15.90
C ALA A 146 -42.64 -0.42 -15.21
N VAL A 147 -43.03 -1.67 -15.51
CA VAL A 147 -42.34 -2.87 -14.96
C VAL A 147 -40.89 -2.91 -15.39
N ARG A 148 -40.60 -2.59 -16.65
CA ARG A 148 -39.24 -2.56 -17.18
C ARG A 148 -38.39 -1.49 -16.50
N ASN A 149 -38.93 -0.28 -16.30
CA ASN A 149 -38.25 0.78 -15.57
C ASN A 149 -37.95 0.39 -14.12
N GLN A 150 -38.86 -0.28 -13.42
CA GLN A 150 -38.61 -0.76 -12.08
C GLN A 150 -37.48 -1.79 -12.03
N PHE A 151 -37.44 -2.71 -12.98
CA PHE A 151 -36.34 -3.67 -13.13
C PHE A 151 -34.98 -2.97 -13.37
N LEU A 152 -34.96 -1.96 -14.26
CA LEU A 152 -33.76 -1.17 -14.54
C LEU A 152 -33.27 -0.39 -13.32
N GLN A 153 -34.21 0.19 -12.52
CA GLN A 153 -33.87 0.85 -11.26
C GLN A 153 -33.20 -0.11 -10.29
N THR A 154 -33.70 -1.35 -10.16
CA THR A 154 -33.11 -2.37 -9.32
C THR A 154 -31.69 -2.73 -9.81
N GLN A 155 -31.52 -2.96 -11.11
CA GLN A 155 -30.19 -3.25 -11.68
C GLN A 155 -29.18 -2.11 -11.46
N LEU A 156 -29.60 -0.86 -11.62
CA LEU A 156 -28.75 0.31 -11.38
C LEU A 156 -28.37 0.43 -9.90
N SER A 157 -29.31 0.15 -8.99
CA SER A 157 -29.07 0.15 -7.55
C SER A 157 -28.06 -0.93 -7.15
N ASP A 158 -28.21 -2.15 -7.68
CA ASP A 158 -27.31 -3.27 -7.42
C ASP A 158 -25.89 -2.97 -7.97
N SER A 159 -25.82 -2.41 -9.19
CA SER A 159 -24.52 -2.01 -9.78
C SER A 159 -23.85 -0.90 -8.97
N ALA A 160 -24.58 0.08 -8.48
CA ALA A 160 -24.04 1.15 -7.63
C ALA A 160 -23.48 0.58 -6.31
N GLN A 161 -24.17 -0.39 -5.71
CA GLN A 161 -23.70 -1.07 -4.50
C GLN A 161 -22.43 -1.89 -4.75
N GLN A 162 -22.35 -2.59 -5.88
CA GLN A 162 -21.15 -3.33 -6.30
C GLN A 162 -19.95 -2.40 -6.51
N LEU A 163 -20.14 -1.27 -7.19
CA LEU A 163 -19.09 -0.27 -7.39
C LEU A 163 -18.57 0.29 -6.06
N GLU A 164 -19.43 0.58 -5.11
CA GLU A 164 -19.04 1.07 -3.78
C GLU A 164 -18.24 0.00 -3.01
N THR A 165 -18.64 -1.28 -3.12
CA THR A 165 -17.89 -2.39 -2.50
C THR A 165 -16.49 -2.51 -3.12
N MET A 166 -16.41 -2.51 -4.46
CA MET A 166 -15.12 -2.58 -5.17
C MET A 166 -14.20 -1.40 -4.84
N ARG A 167 -14.76 -0.20 -4.67
CA ARG A 167 -13.99 0.97 -4.26
C ARG A 167 -13.37 0.77 -2.87
N ARG A 168 -14.14 0.24 -1.92
CA ARG A 168 -13.63 -0.07 -0.58
C ARG A 168 -12.56 -1.13 -0.59
N ASP A 169 -12.74 -2.17 -1.41
CA ASP A 169 -11.75 -3.23 -1.57
C ASP A 169 -10.44 -2.68 -2.16
N LEU A 170 -10.52 -1.82 -3.20
CA LEU A 170 -9.37 -1.12 -3.76
C LEU A 170 -8.65 -0.24 -2.73
N ASP A 171 -9.39 0.53 -1.94
CA ASP A 171 -8.81 1.37 -0.89
C ASP A 171 -8.13 0.53 0.19
N THR A 172 -8.66 -0.66 0.49
CA THR A 172 -8.07 -1.60 1.45
C THR A 172 -6.78 -2.21 0.90
N VAL A 173 -6.82 -2.77 -0.32
CA VAL A 173 -5.63 -3.33 -1.00
C VAL A 173 -4.53 -2.26 -1.13
N ARG A 174 -4.90 -1.05 -1.54
CA ARG A 174 -3.94 0.06 -1.65
C ARG A 174 -3.32 0.41 -0.30
N ARG A 175 -4.11 0.43 0.78
CA ARG A 175 -3.61 0.70 2.13
C ARG A 175 -2.65 -0.38 2.58
N GLU A 176 -3.01 -1.65 2.43
CA GLU A 176 -2.16 -2.79 2.78
C GLU A 176 -0.86 -2.79 1.99
N ALA A 177 -0.92 -2.43 0.70
CA ALA A 177 0.23 -2.31 -0.17
C ALA A 177 1.19 -1.15 0.16
N MET A 178 0.71 -0.09 0.82
CA MET A 178 1.43 1.16 1.03
C MET A 178 1.75 1.45 2.50
N THR A 179 1.25 0.65 3.44
CA THR A 179 1.51 0.84 4.87
C THR A 179 2.25 -0.35 5.49
N ASP A 180 3.03 -0.08 6.53
CA ASP A 180 3.64 -1.11 7.38
C ASP A 180 2.60 -1.64 8.37
N ALA A 181 2.33 -2.94 8.32
CA ALA A 181 1.29 -3.59 9.12
C ALA A 181 1.52 -3.51 10.65
N LEU A 182 2.78 -3.32 11.09
CA LEU A 182 3.10 -3.24 12.50
C LEU A 182 2.89 -1.84 13.07
N THR A 183 3.32 -0.80 12.32
CA THR A 183 3.41 0.58 12.81
C THR A 183 2.33 1.51 12.24
N ASP A 184 1.62 1.08 11.20
CA ASP A 184 0.62 1.87 10.46
C ASP A 184 1.21 3.19 9.88
N LEU A 185 2.51 3.20 9.64
CA LEU A 185 3.22 4.22 8.87
C LEU A 185 3.30 3.82 7.38
N ALA A 186 3.70 4.72 6.51
CA ALA A 186 4.07 4.36 5.15
C ALA A 186 5.15 3.25 5.17
N ASN A 187 5.03 2.28 4.28
CA ASN A 187 6.09 1.28 4.09
C ASN A 187 7.18 1.83 3.14
N ARG A 188 8.22 1.05 2.89
CA ARG A 188 9.35 1.40 2.02
C ARG A 188 8.90 1.81 0.61
N LYS A 189 7.92 1.10 0.05
CA LYS A 189 7.38 1.37 -1.30
C LYS A 189 6.71 2.74 -1.37
N GLN A 190 5.87 3.05 -0.39
CA GLN A 190 5.22 4.37 -0.28
C GLN A 190 6.23 5.48 -0.01
N PHE A 191 7.26 5.22 0.81
CA PHE A 191 8.35 6.16 1.03
C PHE A 191 9.07 6.50 -0.29
N ASP A 192 9.45 5.51 -1.07
CA ASP A 192 10.15 5.71 -2.34
C ASP A 192 9.31 6.50 -3.36
N GLN A 193 7.99 6.30 -3.35
CA GLN A 193 7.07 7.08 -4.18
C GLN A 193 6.94 8.52 -3.68
N ALA A 194 6.68 8.73 -2.40
CA ALA A 194 6.52 10.05 -1.80
C ALA A 194 7.80 10.90 -1.94
N LEU A 195 8.98 10.27 -1.82
CA LEU A 195 10.25 10.96 -2.01
C LEU A 195 10.44 11.45 -3.45
N ARG A 196 10.05 10.64 -4.46
CA ARG A 196 10.09 11.08 -5.87
C ARG A 196 9.16 12.26 -6.13
N GLU A 197 7.94 12.20 -5.61
CA GLU A 197 6.94 13.26 -5.77
C GLU A 197 7.39 14.56 -5.07
N ALA A 198 7.88 14.45 -3.83
CA ALA A 198 8.37 15.60 -3.07
C ALA A 198 9.59 16.27 -3.73
N ALA A 199 10.54 15.47 -4.24
CA ALA A 199 11.72 15.99 -4.92
C ALA A 199 11.37 16.67 -6.27
N ALA A 200 10.43 16.09 -7.03
CA ALA A 200 9.93 16.71 -8.27
C ALA A 200 9.31 18.08 -7.97
N THR A 201 8.42 18.15 -6.98
CA THR A 201 7.81 19.43 -6.54
C THR A 201 8.85 20.44 -6.03
N ALA A 202 9.83 19.98 -5.24
CA ALA A 202 10.91 20.84 -4.75
C ALA A 202 11.75 21.42 -5.89
N MET A 203 12.01 20.65 -6.95
CA MET A 203 12.71 21.13 -8.15
C MET A 203 11.89 22.13 -8.95
N GLU A 204 10.57 21.92 -9.09
CA GLU A 204 9.67 22.80 -9.85
C GLU A 204 9.45 24.14 -9.12
N ASP A 205 9.18 24.10 -7.82
CA ASP A 205 8.82 25.26 -7.02
C ASP A 205 10.01 25.96 -6.38
N GLY A 206 11.20 25.35 -6.37
CA GLY A 206 12.39 25.88 -5.67
C GLY A 206 12.24 25.90 -4.14
N ARG A 207 11.33 25.06 -3.59
CA ARG A 207 11.08 25.00 -2.14
C ARG A 207 11.99 23.99 -1.46
N PRO A 208 12.40 24.25 -0.20
CA PRO A 208 13.28 23.32 0.51
C PRO A 208 12.57 22.01 0.80
N LEU A 209 13.33 20.91 0.75
CA LEU A 209 12.87 19.56 1.09
C LEU A 209 13.90 18.93 2.02
N CYS A 210 13.47 18.42 3.18
CA CYS A 210 14.33 17.73 4.12
C CYS A 210 13.95 16.24 4.22
N LEU A 211 14.97 15.42 4.44
CA LEU A 211 14.85 14.01 4.74
C LEU A 211 15.48 13.69 6.09
N LEU A 212 14.75 13.00 6.93
CA LEU A 212 15.23 12.45 8.19
C LEU A 212 15.34 10.93 8.07
N MET A 213 16.51 10.37 8.41
CA MET A 213 16.69 8.93 8.65
C MET A 213 16.84 8.71 10.16
N ILE A 214 16.08 7.75 10.71
CA ILE A 214 15.92 7.54 12.15
C ILE A 214 16.14 6.07 12.45
N ASP A 215 16.85 5.79 13.53
CA ASP A 215 17.10 4.41 13.98
C ASP A 215 16.96 4.32 15.50
N ILE A 216 16.43 3.19 15.98
CA ILE A 216 16.29 2.93 17.43
C ILE A 216 17.61 2.41 18.00
N ASP A 217 18.17 3.18 18.92
CA ASP A 217 19.46 2.86 19.50
C ASP A 217 19.42 1.52 20.27
N PHE A 218 20.38 0.64 19.97
CA PHE A 218 20.55 -0.67 20.60
C PHE A 218 19.31 -1.59 20.51
N PHE A 219 18.47 -1.47 19.50
CA PHE A 219 17.22 -2.21 19.39
C PHE A 219 17.42 -3.74 19.38
N LYS A 220 18.46 -4.23 18.70
CA LYS A 220 18.81 -5.66 18.73
C LYS A 220 19.07 -6.14 20.17
N LYS A 221 19.89 -5.40 20.93
CA LYS A 221 20.17 -5.74 22.34
C LYS A 221 18.92 -5.67 23.23
N PHE A 222 18.03 -4.73 22.92
CA PHE A 222 16.74 -4.64 23.58
C PHE A 222 15.87 -5.88 23.30
N ASN A 223 15.79 -6.34 22.06
CA ASN A 223 15.09 -7.56 21.68
C ASN A 223 15.70 -8.82 22.34
N ASP A 224 17.02 -8.92 22.35
CA ASP A 224 17.73 -10.04 22.98
C ASP A 224 17.40 -10.14 24.49
N ASN A 225 17.21 -9.00 25.17
CA ASN A 225 16.92 -8.95 26.60
C ASN A 225 15.42 -9.10 26.94
N HIS A 226 14.52 -8.62 26.09
CA HIS A 226 13.09 -8.48 26.41
C HIS A 226 12.16 -9.29 25.51
N GLY A 227 12.69 -9.86 24.43
CA GLY A 227 11.98 -10.63 23.42
C GLY A 227 11.32 -9.76 22.33
N HIS A 228 11.12 -10.34 21.15
CA HIS A 228 10.59 -9.64 19.97
C HIS A 228 9.20 -9.03 20.18
N VAL A 229 8.33 -9.68 20.97
CA VAL A 229 6.98 -9.14 21.27
C VAL A 229 7.04 -7.77 21.97
N VAL A 230 8.05 -7.58 22.85
CA VAL A 230 8.26 -6.27 23.51
C VAL A 230 8.91 -5.29 22.53
N GLY A 231 9.80 -5.75 21.65
CA GLY A 231 10.35 -4.97 20.56
C GLY A 231 9.27 -4.43 19.61
N ASP A 232 8.29 -5.25 19.25
CA ASP A 232 7.15 -4.83 18.44
C ASP A 232 6.33 -3.72 19.11
N GLN A 233 6.17 -3.75 20.43
CA GLN A 233 5.52 -2.67 21.20
C GLN A 233 6.33 -1.37 21.13
N VAL A 234 7.65 -1.46 21.14
CA VAL A 234 8.55 -0.32 20.95
C VAL A 234 8.40 0.26 19.54
N LEU A 235 8.44 -0.58 18.51
CA LEU A 235 8.23 -0.15 17.13
C LEU A 235 6.87 0.55 16.94
N LYS A 236 5.79 -0.01 17.50
CA LYS A 236 4.47 0.63 17.52
C LYS A 236 4.46 1.97 18.23
N LEU A 237 5.17 2.08 19.36
CA LEU A 237 5.28 3.32 20.13
C LEU A 237 6.00 4.41 19.32
N VAL A 238 7.13 4.06 18.70
CA VAL A 238 7.90 4.97 17.84
C VAL A 238 7.04 5.38 16.65
N GLY A 239 6.47 4.42 15.93
CA GLY A 239 5.61 4.68 14.77
C GLY A 239 4.46 5.63 15.10
N ARG A 240 3.74 5.39 16.19
CA ARG A 240 2.67 6.27 16.65
C ARG A 240 3.18 7.68 17.00
N THR A 241 4.33 7.77 17.69
CA THR A 241 4.90 9.07 18.04
C THR A 241 5.30 9.88 16.80
N LEU A 242 5.89 9.21 15.79
CA LEU A 242 6.22 9.84 14.53
C LEU A 242 4.95 10.30 13.80
N LYS A 243 3.93 9.42 13.69
CA LYS A 243 2.64 9.72 13.06
C LYS A 243 1.94 10.93 13.69
N ASP A 244 1.94 11.01 15.02
CA ASP A 244 1.31 12.12 15.77
C ASP A 244 2.13 13.42 15.70
N SER A 245 3.40 13.36 15.31
CA SER A 245 4.31 14.52 15.27
C SER A 245 4.37 15.20 13.91
N VAL A 246 4.17 14.46 12.81
CA VAL A 246 4.26 14.97 11.43
C VAL A 246 3.04 15.81 11.05
N ARG A 247 3.23 16.76 10.13
CA ARG A 247 2.15 17.56 9.54
C ARG A 247 1.51 16.80 8.36
N GLY A 248 0.34 17.22 7.90
CA GLY A 248 -0.40 16.55 6.83
C GLY A 248 0.32 16.45 5.46
N ARG A 249 1.35 17.28 5.24
CA ARG A 249 2.20 17.25 4.03
C ARG A 249 3.45 16.38 4.20
N ASP A 250 3.82 16.04 5.44
CA ASP A 250 4.99 15.25 5.74
C ASP A 250 4.64 13.75 5.60
N THR A 251 5.61 12.94 5.23
CA THR A 251 5.42 11.48 5.14
C THR A 251 6.35 10.79 6.13
N ALA A 252 5.78 10.15 7.15
CA ALA A 252 6.52 9.28 8.05
C ALA A 252 6.40 7.82 7.58
N ALA A 253 7.52 7.13 7.50
CA ALA A 253 7.62 5.77 6.99
C ALA A 253 8.46 4.86 7.89
N ARG A 254 8.16 3.56 7.87
CA ARG A 254 9.08 2.54 8.34
C ARG A 254 9.93 2.08 7.18
N PHE A 255 11.23 2.39 7.25
CA PHE A 255 12.17 2.19 6.17
C PHE A 255 12.83 0.80 6.18
N GLY A 256 13.02 0.23 7.38
CA GLY A 256 13.61 -1.08 7.62
C GLY A 256 13.09 -1.70 8.92
N GLY A 257 13.77 -2.71 9.43
CA GLY A 257 13.40 -3.41 10.66
C GLY A 257 13.18 -2.48 11.86
N GLU A 258 14.21 -1.69 12.19
CA GLU A 258 14.24 -0.72 13.30
C GLU A 258 14.46 0.72 12.82
N GLU A 259 14.42 0.91 11.49
CA GLU A 259 14.69 2.17 10.81
C GLU A 259 13.40 2.83 10.36
N PHE A 260 13.33 4.14 10.55
CA PHE A 260 12.23 4.99 10.12
C PHE A 260 12.76 6.16 9.28
N ALA A 261 11.90 6.73 8.46
CA ALA A 261 12.22 7.91 7.67
C ALA A 261 11.09 8.92 7.71
N ILE A 262 11.42 10.21 7.58
CA ILE A 262 10.43 11.28 7.44
C ILE A 262 10.85 12.18 6.29
N ILE A 263 9.93 12.35 5.33
CA ILE A 263 10.04 13.30 4.25
C ILE A 263 9.31 14.58 4.67
N MET A 264 9.98 15.72 4.64
CA MET A 264 9.44 17.01 5.07
C MET A 264 9.51 18.04 3.93
N PRO A 265 8.49 18.11 3.07
CA PRO A 265 8.40 19.12 2.02
C PRO A 265 8.22 20.53 2.61
N GLU A 266 8.73 21.54 1.91
CA GLU A 266 8.66 22.96 2.31
C GLU A 266 9.20 23.19 3.74
N CYS A 267 10.30 22.52 4.07
CA CYS A 267 10.90 22.55 5.39
C CYS A 267 12.38 22.89 5.28
N THR A 268 12.82 23.92 5.99
CA THR A 268 14.22 24.30 6.07
C THR A 268 15.01 23.34 6.95
N LEU A 269 16.34 23.33 6.81
CA LEU A 269 17.21 22.46 7.62
C LEU A 269 17.04 22.73 9.11
N ASP A 270 16.94 23.99 9.53
CA ASP A 270 16.78 24.38 10.94
C ASP A 270 15.44 23.89 11.51
N GLU A 271 14.36 23.98 10.73
CA GLU A 271 13.05 23.45 11.12
C GLU A 271 13.07 21.93 11.25
N ALA A 272 13.73 21.25 10.31
CA ALA A 272 13.88 19.80 10.34
C ALA A 272 14.71 19.32 11.54
N LEU A 273 15.80 20.04 11.88
CA LEU A 273 16.62 19.77 13.07
C LEU A 273 15.83 19.97 14.37
N ALA A 274 15.08 21.08 14.46
CA ALA A 274 14.23 21.36 15.61
C ALA A 274 13.14 20.29 15.80
N PHE A 275 12.51 19.84 14.70
CA PHE A 275 11.53 18.75 14.69
C PHE A 275 12.17 17.44 15.13
N ALA A 276 13.32 17.08 14.57
CA ALA A 276 14.06 15.85 14.89
C ALA A 276 14.44 15.81 16.39
N GLU A 277 14.96 16.89 16.93
CA GLU A 277 15.34 16.98 18.35
C GLU A 277 14.13 16.88 19.28
N LYS A 278 13.03 17.56 18.96
CA LYS A 278 11.78 17.44 19.71
C LYS A 278 11.26 15.99 19.72
N THR A 279 11.29 15.32 18.57
CA THR A 279 10.85 13.93 18.42
C THR A 279 11.75 12.98 19.20
N ARG A 280 13.09 13.12 19.08
CA ARG A 280 14.08 12.37 19.83
C ARG A 280 13.85 12.52 21.34
N ALA A 281 13.73 13.75 21.84
CA ALA A 281 13.52 14.03 23.25
C ALA A 281 12.18 13.46 23.76
N THR A 282 11.13 13.54 22.95
CA THR A 282 9.81 12.97 23.28
C THR A 282 9.91 11.46 23.52
N ILE A 283 10.63 10.73 22.65
CA ILE A 283 10.80 9.28 22.78
C ILE A 283 11.74 8.93 23.93
N ALA A 284 12.87 9.63 24.08
CA ALA A 284 13.83 9.39 25.18
C ALA A 284 13.20 9.56 26.57
N ASN A 285 12.20 10.43 26.70
CA ASN A 285 11.50 10.66 27.96
C ASN A 285 10.34 9.70 28.24
N ARG A 286 9.98 8.82 27.27
CA ARG A 286 8.91 7.83 27.45
C ARG A 286 9.40 6.59 28.17
N ARG A 287 8.77 6.26 29.30
CA ARG A 287 8.97 5.01 30.02
C ARG A 287 8.23 3.86 29.29
N ILE A 288 8.97 2.81 28.99
CA ILE A 288 8.39 1.58 28.47
C ILE A 288 8.01 0.68 29.65
N VAL A 289 6.74 0.24 29.67
CA VAL A 289 6.20 -0.60 30.74
C VAL A 289 5.74 -1.93 30.12
N LYS A 290 6.12 -3.04 30.72
CA LYS A 290 5.69 -4.38 30.28
C LYS A 290 4.20 -4.56 30.58
N ARG A 291 3.38 -4.74 29.53
CA ARG A 291 1.91 -4.85 29.66
C ARG A 291 1.46 -5.99 30.59
N THR A 292 2.23 -7.07 30.69
CA THR A 292 1.90 -8.25 31.49
C THR A 292 2.21 -8.11 32.98
N SER A 293 3.23 -7.31 33.36
CA SER A 293 3.68 -7.21 34.74
C SER A 293 3.66 -5.79 35.34
N GLY A 294 3.39 -4.77 34.50
CA GLY A 294 3.49 -3.36 34.92
C GLY A 294 4.94 -2.89 35.23
N ALA A 295 5.94 -3.76 35.08
CA ALA A 295 7.33 -3.42 35.37
C ALA A 295 7.89 -2.45 34.31
N ALA A 296 8.59 -1.40 34.78
CA ALA A 296 9.32 -0.50 33.86
C ALA A 296 10.50 -1.26 33.26
N ILE A 297 10.60 -1.26 31.92
CA ILE A 297 11.66 -1.94 31.18
C ILE A 297 12.84 -1.00 30.94
N GLY A 298 12.62 0.29 30.96
CA GLY A 298 13.63 1.33 30.68
C GLY A 298 13.13 2.34 29.64
N ASN A 299 14.06 3.12 29.13
CA ASN A 299 13.82 4.09 28.05
C ASN A 299 14.55 3.62 26.81
N ILE A 300 14.02 3.97 25.65
CA ILE A 300 14.70 3.84 24.35
C ILE A 300 15.10 5.23 23.88
N THR A 301 16.14 5.27 23.07
CA THR A 301 16.59 6.51 22.42
C THR A 301 16.63 6.31 20.91
N LEU A 302 16.67 7.42 20.18
CA LEU A 302 16.80 7.46 18.73
C LEU A 302 18.05 8.21 18.33
N SER A 303 18.72 7.74 17.31
CA SER A 303 19.67 8.51 16.51
C SER A 303 18.99 8.99 15.24
N VAL A 304 19.23 10.25 14.85
CA VAL A 304 18.60 10.87 13.68
C VAL A 304 19.64 11.54 12.81
N GLY A 305 19.61 11.21 11.51
CA GLY A 305 20.36 11.92 10.47
C GLY A 305 19.43 12.78 9.64
N VAL A 306 19.83 14.01 9.34
CA VAL A 306 19.04 14.97 8.57
C VAL A 306 19.83 15.42 7.36
N ALA A 307 19.20 15.47 6.19
CA ALA A 307 19.75 16.06 4.98
C ALA A 307 18.75 17.05 4.37
N LEU A 308 19.26 18.13 3.78
CA LEU A 308 18.52 19.06 2.94
C LEU A 308 18.73 18.65 1.48
N TYR A 309 17.68 18.60 0.69
CA TYR A 309 17.73 18.26 -0.74
C TYR A 309 18.49 19.35 -1.51
N GLU A 310 19.43 18.93 -2.34
CA GLU A 310 20.18 19.79 -3.23
C GLU A 310 19.57 19.70 -4.64
N PRO A 311 19.10 20.79 -5.24
CA PRO A 311 18.50 20.77 -6.55
C PRO A 311 19.41 20.10 -7.59
N GLY A 312 18.89 19.03 -8.24
CA GLY A 312 19.63 18.29 -9.26
C GLY A 312 20.42 17.08 -8.76
N GLU A 313 20.48 16.84 -7.44
CA GLU A 313 21.06 15.59 -6.93
C GLU A 313 20.15 14.39 -7.19
N SER A 314 20.75 13.19 -7.28
CA SER A 314 19.95 11.96 -7.35
C SER A 314 19.32 11.65 -5.99
N LEU A 315 18.10 11.04 -6.01
CA LEU A 315 17.44 10.63 -4.79
C LEU A 315 18.26 9.64 -3.96
N SER A 316 19.05 8.79 -4.63
CA SER A 316 19.97 7.87 -3.96
C SER A 316 21.05 8.63 -3.18
N ARG A 317 21.59 9.73 -3.73
CA ARG A 317 22.56 10.58 -3.04
C ARG A 317 21.94 11.32 -1.86
N PHE A 318 20.72 11.83 -2.03
CA PHE A 318 19.97 12.48 -0.96
C PHE A 318 19.74 11.56 0.23
N VAL A 319 19.25 10.33 -0.04
CA VAL A 319 19.07 9.30 1.01
C VAL A 319 20.41 8.93 1.65
N GLN A 320 21.45 8.77 0.84
CA GLN A 320 22.80 8.44 1.34
C GLN A 320 23.34 9.54 2.29
N ARG A 321 23.17 10.83 1.99
CA ARG A 321 23.58 11.92 2.86
C ARG A 321 22.86 11.91 4.21
N ALA A 322 21.54 11.64 4.21
CA ALA A 322 20.79 11.47 5.45
C ALA A 322 21.26 10.26 6.27
N ASP A 323 21.62 9.14 5.59
CA ASP A 323 22.14 7.94 6.24
C ASP A 323 23.56 8.17 6.80
N GLU A 324 24.45 8.88 6.07
CA GLU A 324 25.76 9.29 6.55
C GLU A 324 25.64 10.14 7.83
N ALA A 325 24.68 11.08 7.89
CA ALA A 325 24.39 11.85 9.10
C ALA A 325 23.88 10.98 10.25
N LEU A 326 23.00 10.01 9.98
CA LEU A 326 22.56 9.02 10.96
C LEU A 326 23.71 8.18 11.49
N TYR A 327 24.59 7.74 10.60
CA TYR A 327 25.81 7.01 10.99
C TYR A 327 26.68 7.84 11.94
N MET A 328 26.90 9.12 11.65
CA MET A 328 27.63 10.01 12.57
C MET A 328 26.92 10.12 13.93
N ALA A 329 25.60 10.29 13.96
CA ALA A 329 24.84 10.31 15.21
C ALA A 329 25.03 9.05 16.05
N LYS A 330 25.05 7.86 15.40
CA LYS A 330 25.30 6.57 16.08
C LYS A 330 26.73 6.45 16.63
N HIS A 331 27.73 6.96 15.92
CA HIS A 331 29.16 6.83 16.31
C HIS A 331 29.58 7.85 17.35
N GLU A 332 28.97 9.03 17.38
CA GLU A 332 29.32 10.09 18.31
C GLU A 332 28.56 10.02 19.65
N GLY A 333 27.99 8.87 19.97
CA GLY A 333 27.41 8.62 21.31
C GLY A 333 25.91 8.29 21.28
N ARG A 334 25.27 8.22 20.12
CA ARG A 334 23.84 7.95 19.95
C ARG A 334 22.94 9.00 20.61
N ASN A 335 21.62 8.76 20.63
CA ASN A 335 20.64 9.64 21.26
C ASN A 335 20.83 11.11 20.89
N GLN A 336 21.01 11.39 19.60
CA GLN A 336 21.29 12.74 19.07
C GLN A 336 20.84 12.89 17.62
N VAL A 337 20.77 14.14 17.18
CA VAL A 337 20.49 14.54 15.82
C VAL A 337 21.78 15.05 15.17
N ARG A 338 22.04 14.63 13.93
CA ARG A 338 23.12 15.17 13.09
C ARG A 338 22.58 15.61 11.74
N ALA A 339 23.05 16.74 11.24
CA ALA A 339 22.83 17.14 9.87
C ALA A 339 24.02 16.68 9.00
N HIS A 340 23.72 16.29 7.76
CA HIS A 340 24.75 16.25 6.74
C HIS A 340 25.08 17.69 6.30
N VAL A 341 26.29 18.13 6.56
CA VAL A 341 26.82 19.42 6.09
C VAL A 341 27.97 19.10 5.15
N ASP A 342 27.86 19.52 3.88
CA ASP A 342 28.99 19.40 2.97
C ASP A 342 30.18 20.21 3.48
N THR A 343 31.27 19.52 3.76
CA THR A 343 32.51 20.13 4.29
C THR A 343 33.21 21.00 3.24
N GLU A 344 32.75 20.99 1.98
CA GLU A 344 33.34 21.81 0.92
C GLU A 344 32.88 23.27 0.88
N ALA A 345 31.76 23.63 1.54
CA ALA A 345 31.26 25.00 1.59
C ALA A 345 31.92 25.89 2.70
N ALA A 346 32.77 25.32 3.53
CA ALA A 346 33.42 26.04 4.64
C ALA A 346 34.77 26.72 4.30
N PHE A 347 35.18 26.67 3.02
CA PHE A 347 36.43 27.30 2.55
C PHE A 347 36.21 28.20 1.34
N VAL A 348 35.26 29.13 1.40
CA VAL A 348 35.24 30.28 0.49
C VAL A 348 35.06 31.54 1.29
#